data_c38add38cb52ac30eec6f117fdcc816d
#
_entry.id   c38add38cb52ac30eec6f117fdcc816d
#
_cell.length_a   1.000
_cell.length_b   1.000
_cell.length_c   1.000
_cell.angle_alpha   90.00
_cell.angle_beta   90.00
_cell.angle_gamma   90.00
#
_symmetry.space_group_name_H-M   'P 1'
#
loop_
_entity.id
_entity.type
_entity.pdbx_description
1 polymer ?
#
loop_
_entity_poly.entity_id
_entity_poly.type
_entity_poly.pdbx_seq_one_letter_code
_entity_poly.pdbx_strand_id
1 'polypeptide(L)'
;MLLSLIRTNESPSETTGILLIDGKPFCGTLEPPTVPNAQHPKGAIPVGWYKLTLTKSPHFGRVLPLLHYVPGFEGIRIHAGNNREHTAGCILVGKLCGSSLYYSLSTETDLVERLNKHRYEDHYIEVTTPERFFTDHCNSLDDISCLFYGARYDRDQPLAGR
;
A
#
# COMPACT_ATOMS: atom_id res chain seq x y z
N MET A 1 -0.08 -14.59 4.39
CA MET A 1 0.73 -13.36 4.22
C MET A 1 -0.15 -12.18 4.56
N LEU A 2 0.35 -11.26 5.37
CA LEU A 2 -0.35 -10.04 5.78
C LEU A 2 0.28 -8.82 5.10
N LEU A 3 -0.53 -8.03 4.42
CA LEU A 3 -0.18 -6.72 3.92
C LEU A 3 -0.76 -5.64 4.84
N SER A 4 0.00 -4.57 5.09
CA SER A 4 -0.52 -3.40 5.82
C SER A 4 -0.27 -2.14 4.98
N LEU A 5 -1.33 -1.52 4.48
CA LEU A 5 -1.29 -0.23 3.82
C LEU A 5 -1.53 0.87 4.86
N ILE A 6 -0.49 1.62 5.17
CA ILE A 6 -0.55 2.73 6.11
C ILE A 6 -0.59 4.03 5.30
N ARG A 7 -1.71 4.75 5.32
CA ARG A 7 -1.89 6.04 4.66
C ARG A 7 -1.14 7.12 5.43
N THR A 8 -0.03 7.59 4.90
CA THR A 8 0.84 8.55 5.59
C THR A 8 0.57 10.00 5.25
N ASN A 9 -0.10 10.26 4.12
CA ASN A 9 -0.49 11.60 3.73
C ASN A 9 -1.81 11.56 2.94
N GLU A 10 -2.75 12.39 3.37
CA GLU A 10 -4.05 12.58 2.73
C GLU A 10 -4.17 14.02 2.24
N SER A 11 -4.47 14.20 0.96
CA SER A 11 -4.67 15.50 0.34
C SER A 11 -6.01 15.55 -0.42
N PRO A 12 -6.49 16.72 -0.81
CA PRO A 12 -7.70 16.83 -1.62
C PRO A 12 -7.59 16.17 -3.00
N SER A 13 -6.39 15.86 -3.47
CA SER A 13 -6.14 15.29 -4.79
C SER A 13 -5.81 13.80 -4.78
N GLU A 14 -5.24 13.31 -3.69
CA GLU A 14 -4.71 11.95 -3.62
C GLU A 14 -4.38 11.53 -2.18
N THR A 15 -4.24 10.24 -1.98
CA THR A 15 -3.76 9.65 -0.73
C THR A 15 -2.50 8.86 -1.02
N THR A 16 -1.43 9.13 -0.28
CA THR A 16 -0.17 8.37 -0.38
C THR A 16 0.13 7.64 0.90
N GLY A 17 0.84 6.53 0.79
CA GLY A 17 1.14 5.68 1.93
C GLY A 17 2.32 4.76 1.69
N ILE A 18 2.51 3.86 2.62
CA ILE A 18 3.48 2.77 2.55
C ILE A 18 2.77 1.43 2.67
N LEU A 19 3.22 0.46 1.90
CA LEU A 19 2.78 -0.93 1.99
C LEU A 19 3.85 -1.74 2.70
N LEU A 20 3.45 -2.42 3.77
CA LEU A 20 4.27 -3.41 4.44
C LEU A 20 3.82 -4.82 4.01
N ILE A 21 4.74 -5.77 4.01
CA ILE A 21 4.47 -7.21 3.88
C ILE A 21 5.04 -7.90 5.11
N ASP A 22 4.17 -8.57 5.88
CA ASP A 22 4.52 -9.24 7.14
C ASP A 22 5.36 -8.33 8.07
N GLY A 23 4.91 -7.06 8.21
CA GLY A 23 5.51 -6.03 9.04
C GLY A 23 6.78 -5.37 8.48
N LYS A 24 7.25 -5.75 7.28
CA LYS A 24 8.44 -5.16 6.65
C LYS A 24 8.06 -4.20 5.54
N PRO A 25 8.67 -2.99 5.47
CA PRO A 25 8.44 -2.04 4.38
C PRO A 25 8.70 -2.68 3.01
N PHE A 26 7.77 -2.49 2.08
CA PHE A 26 7.87 -3.04 0.73
C PHE A 26 7.91 -1.95 -0.33
N CYS A 27 6.90 -1.05 -0.37
CA CYS A 27 6.84 0.01 -1.38
C CYS A 27 5.98 1.18 -0.93
N GLY A 28 5.98 2.26 -1.72
CA GLY A 28 5.01 3.34 -1.62
C GLY A 28 3.70 2.99 -2.29
N THR A 29 2.62 3.65 -1.89
CA THR A 29 1.28 3.52 -2.47
C THR A 29 0.71 4.86 -2.86
N LEU A 30 -0.20 4.84 -3.84
CA LEU A 30 -0.99 5.99 -4.24
C LEU A 30 -2.43 5.54 -4.52
N GLU A 31 -3.38 6.26 -3.96
CA GLU A 31 -4.82 6.04 -4.06
C GLU A 31 -5.52 7.37 -4.41
N PRO A 32 -6.79 7.36 -4.82
CA PRO A 32 -7.61 8.56 -4.86
C PRO A 32 -7.67 9.26 -3.50
N PRO A 33 -8.15 10.52 -3.42
CA PRO A 33 -8.35 11.20 -2.14
C PRO A 33 -9.35 10.45 -1.25
N THR A 34 -9.16 10.48 0.06
CA THR A 34 -10.10 9.86 1.01
C THR A 34 -11.45 10.57 1.03
N VAL A 35 -11.46 11.88 0.76
CA VAL A 35 -12.69 12.64 0.55
C VAL A 35 -13.04 12.66 -0.94
N PRO A 36 -14.20 12.11 -1.35
CA PRO A 36 -14.62 12.11 -2.75
C PRO A 36 -14.67 13.53 -3.34
N ASN A 37 -14.31 13.65 -4.63
CA ASN A 37 -14.37 14.90 -5.39
C ASN A 37 -14.90 14.65 -6.82
N ALA A 38 -14.97 15.69 -7.65
CA ALA A 38 -15.48 15.58 -9.01
C ALA A 38 -14.69 14.61 -9.91
N GLN A 39 -13.38 14.50 -9.70
CA GLN A 39 -12.50 13.60 -10.47
C GLN A 39 -12.54 12.15 -9.93
N HIS A 40 -12.74 12.01 -8.61
CA HIS A 40 -12.80 10.74 -7.90
C HIS A 40 -14.07 10.68 -7.03
N PRO A 41 -15.24 10.45 -7.65
CA PRO A 41 -16.53 10.56 -6.96
C PRO A 41 -16.75 9.49 -5.88
N LYS A 42 -16.00 8.41 -5.92
CA LYS A 42 -15.98 7.38 -4.85
C LYS A 42 -14.84 7.57 -3.85
N GLY A 43 -13.79 8.29 -4.23
CA GLY A 43 -12.59 8.44 -3.41
C GLY A 43 -11.77 7.16 -3.25
N ALA A 44 -10.94 7.11 -2.21
CA ALA A 44 -10.21 5.93 -1.80
C ALA A 44 -11.15 4.92 -1.08
N ILE A 45 -10.74 3.66 -1.05
CA ILE A 45 -11.50 2.61 -0.33
C ILE A 45 -11.52 2.88 1.19
N PRO A 46 -12.53 2.41 1.92
CA PRO A 46 -12.57 2.56 3.37
C PRO A 46 -11.37 1.90 4.07
N VAL A 47 -10.99 2.42 5.24
CA VAL A 47 -10.08 1.70 6.15
C VAL A 47 -10.73 0.40 6.61
N GLY A 48 -9.94 -0.66 6.74
CA GLY A 48 -10.47 -1.96 7.13
C GLY A 48 -9.58 -3.13 6.71
N TRP A 49 -10.07 -4.32 6.95
CA TRP A 49 -9.43 -5.58 6.61
C TRP A 49 -10.11 -6.21 5.40
N TYR A 50 -9.32 -6.60 4.41
CA TYR A 50 -9.84 -7.19 3.17
C TYR A 50 -9.07 -8.47 2.84
N LYS A 51 -9.80 -9.51 2.48
CA LYS A 51 -9.18 -10.73 1.93
C LYS A 51 -8.63 -10.43 0.55
N LEU A 52 -7.42 -10.93 0.27
CA LEU A 52 -6.76 -10.84 -1.04
C LEU A 52 -6.76 -12.21 -1.74
N THR A 53 -6.98 -12.19 -3.04
CA THR A 53 -6.72 -13.34 -3.91
C THR A 53 -6.05 -12.90 -5.20
N LEU A 54 -5.24 -13.77 -5.79
CA LEU A 54 -4.68 -13.55 -7.12
C LEU A 54 -5.67 -14.05 -8.17
N THR A 55 -6.21 -13.14 -8.99
CA THR A 55 -7.14 -13.49 -10.06
C THR A 55 -6.82 -12.70 -11.34
N LYS A 56 -7.13 -13.29 -12.51
CA LYS A 56 -6.98 -12.58 -13.78
C LYS A 56 -7.95 -11.39 -13.82
N SER A 57 -7.39 -10.20 -14.03
CA SER A 57 -8.20 -9.00 -14.23
C SER A 57 -8.78 -8.96 -15.64
N PRO A 58 -10.10 -8.81 -15.83
CA PRO A 58 -10.69 -8.62 -17.16
C PRO A 58 -10.18 -7.34 -17.82
N HIS A 59 -10.00 -6.26 -17.04
CA HIS A 59 -9.56 -4.96 -17.53
C HIS A 59 -8.08 -4.94 -17.94
N PHE A 60 -7.20 -5.51 -17.08
CA PHE A 60 -5.74 -5.48 -17.31
C PHE A 60 -5.21 -6.69 -18.07
N GLY A 61 -6.01 -7.74 -18.27
CA GLY A 61 -5.63 -8.97 -18.98
C GLY A 61 -4.58 -9.86 -18.26
N ARG A 62 -4.16 -9.50 -17.05
CA ARG A 62 -3.13 -10.18 -16.26
C ARG A 62 -3.59 -10.49 -14.84
N VAL A 63 -2.86 -11.37 -14.16
CA VAL A 63 -3.15 -11.76 -12.77
C VAL A 63 -2.71 -10.64 -11.83
N LEU A 64 -3.64 -10.19 -10.98
CA LEU A 64 -3.43 -9.11 -10.01
C LEU A 64 -4.11 -9.45 -8.69
N PRO A 65 -3.62 -8.90 -7.56
CA PRO A 65 -4.31 -9.02 -6.28
C PRO A 65 -5.68 -8.33 -6.33
N LEU A 66 -6.72 -9.06 -5.96
CA LEU A 66 -8.11 -8.58 -5.85
C LEU A 66 -8.48 -8.49 -4.37
N LEU A 67 -9.01 -7.34 -3.95
CA LEU A 67 -9.59 -7.14 -2.63
C LEU A 67 -11.06 -7.54 -2.65
N HIS A 68 -11.48 -8.38 -1.70
CA HIS A 68 -12.85 -8.85 -1.60
C HIS A 68 -13.67 -8.02 -0.62
N TYR A 69 -14.95 -7.86 -0.94
CA TYR A 69 -15.98 -7.24 -0.08
C TYR A 69 -15.65 -5.82 0.37
N VAL A 70 -15.07 -5.02 -0.51
CA VAL A 70 -14.79 -3.60 -0.25
C VAL A 70 -16.10 -2.82 -0.29
N PRO A 71 -16.55 -2.20 0.83
CA PRO A 71 -17.83 -1.49 0.87
C PRO A 71 -17.92 -0.37 -0.17
N GLY A 72 -18.97 -0.40 -1.01
CA GLY A 72 -19.23 0.62 -2.05
C GLY A 72 -18.37 0.49 -3.32
N PHE A 73 -17.51 -0.53 -3.41
CA PHE A 73 -16.60 -0.75 -4.53
C PHE A 73 -16.68 -2.18 -5.05
N GLU A 74 -16.40 -2.33 -6.34
CA GLU A 74 -16.24 -3.63 -6.99
C GLU A 74 -14.93 -3.67 -7.77
N GLY A 75 -14.28 -4.83 -7.79
CA GLY A 75 -13.09 -5.07 -8.59
C GLY A 75 -11.85 -4.29 -8.16
N ILE A 76 -11.75 -3.89 -6.90
CA ILE A 76 -10.58 -3.21 -6.36
C ILE A 76 -9.36 -4.12 -6.41
N ARG A 77 -8.29 -3.61 -7.00
CA ARG A 77 -7.03 -4.34 -7.18
C ARG A 77 -5.83 -3.51 -6.73
N ILE A 78 -4.73 -4.20 -6.51
CA ILE A 78 -3.41 -3.59 -6.39
C ILE A 78 -2.75 -3.73 -7.76
N HIS A 79 -2.35 -2.62 -8.38
CA HIS A 79 -1.77 -2.65 -9.72
C HIS A 79 -0.78 -1.51 -9.99
N ALA A 80 -0.11 -1.57 -11.13
CA ALA A 80 0.81 -0.54 -11.56
C ALA A 80 0.09 0.72 -12.06
N GLY A 81 0.67 1.86 -11.75
CA GLY A 81 0.27 3.17 -12.23
C GLY A 81 1.20 4.24 -11.66
N ASN A 82 1.40 5.34 -12.36
CA ASN A 82 2.40 6.34 -12.00
C ASN A 82 1.83 7.56 -11.29
N ASN A 83 0.55 7.84 -11.48
CA ASN A 83 -0.11 9.02 -10.91
C ASN A 83 -1.59 8.71 -10.60
N ARG A 84 -2.26 9.66 -9.95
CA ARG A 84 -3.67 9.55 -9.51
C ARG A 84 -4.68 9.29 -10.64
N GLU A 85 -4.35 9.66 -11.87
CA GLU A 85 -5.24 9.48 -13.03
C GLU A 85 -5.31 8.02 -13.48
N HIS A 86 -4.37 7.20 -13.01
CA HIS A 86 -4.32 5.77 -13.31
C HIS A 86 -5.17 4.92 -12.35
N THR A 87 -5.92 5.54 -11.43
CA THR A 87 -6.80 4.82 -10.52
C THR A 87 -8.14 5.53 -10.31
N ALA A 88 -9.19 4.73 -10.14
CA ALA A 88 -10.53 5.18 -9.75
C ALA A 88 -11.00 4.57 -8.41
N GLY A 89 -10.08 4.01 -7.63
CA GLY A 89 -10.32 3.34 -6.35
C GLY A 89 -9.32 2.23 -6.03
N CYS A 90 -8.61 1.73 -7.05
CA CYS A 90 -7.55 0.74 -6.89
C CYS A 90 -6.32 1.34 -6.18
N ILE A 91 -5.50 0.47 -5.60
CA ILE A 91 -4.26 0.84 -4.93
C ILE A 91 -3.12 0.72 -5.94
N LEU A 92 -2.43 1.84 -6.20
CA LEU A 92 -1.23 1.85 -7.02
C LEU A 92 0.01 1.61 -6.14
N VAL A 93 1.00 0.88 -6.66
CA VAL A 93 2.23 0.53 -5.96
C VAL A 93 3.47 0.94 -6.74
N GLY A 94 4.54 1.33 -6.04
CA GLY A 94 5.80 1.75 -6.66
C GLY A 94 6.72 2.45 -5.67
N LYS A 95 7.82 3.02 -6.17
CA LYS A 95 8.67 3.92 -5.40
C LYS A 95 8.05 5.31 -5.39
N LEU A 96 7.53 5.74 -4.25
CA LEU A 96 6.89 7.05 -4.10
C LEU A 96 7.94 8.17 -4.14
N CYS A 97 7.67 9.19 -4.98
CA CYS A 97 8.44 10.42 -5.04
C CYS A 97 7.47 11.59 -5.32
N GLY A 98 7.22 12.41 -4.29
CA GLY A 98 6.13 13.40 -4.33
C GLY A 98 4.78 12.72 -4.57
N SER A 99 4.06 13.18 -5.59
CA SER A 99 2.74 12.66 -6.00
C SER A 99 2.83 11.63 -7.14
N SER A 100 3.99 11.02 -7.35
CA SER A 100 4.21 10.06 -8.44
C SER A 100 4.86 8.78 -7.95
N LEU A 101 4.54 7.69 -8.64
CA LEU A 101 5.16 6.39 -8.43
C LEU A 101 6.10 6.05 -9.59
N TYR A 102 7.30 5.63 -9.24
CA TYR A 102 8.32 5.10 -10.16
C TYR A 102 8.47 3.59 -9.97
N TYR A 103 8.96 2.91 -10.98
CA TYR A 103 9.14 1.45 -10.98
C TYR A 103 7.85 0.68 -10.65
N SER A 104 6.70 1.25 -10.97
CA SER A 104 5.41 0.74 -10.55
C SER A 104 5.12 -0.66 -11.11
N LEU A 105 5.43 -0.91 -12.38
CA LEU A 105 5.21 -2.23 -13.01
C LEU A 105 6.11 -3.32 -12.40
N SER A 106 7.38 -3.03 -12.15
CA SER A 106 8.28 -3.98 -11.49
C SER A 106 7.87 -4.26 -10.04
N THR A 107 7.39 -3.24 -9.34
CA THR A 107 6.84 -3.39 -7.97
C THR A 107 5.57 -4.25 -7.96
N GLU A 108 4.65 -4.04 -8.91
CA GLU A 108 3.47 -4.90 -9.10
C GLU A 108 3.88 -6.35 -9.34
N THR A 109 4.84 -6.56 -10.24
CA THR A 109 5.33 -7.90 -10.59
C THR A 109 5.93 -8.60 -9.36
N ASP A 110 6.80 -7.93 -8.59
CA ASP A 110 7.39 -8.48 -7.36
C ASP A 110 6.31 -8.82 -6.31
N LEU A 111 5.31 -7.95 -6.14
CA LEU A 111 4.19 -8.23 -5.24
C LEU A 111 3.41 -9.48 -5.66
N VAL A 112 3.07 -9.60 -6.94
CA VAL A 112 2.33 -10.75 -7.48
C VAL A 112 3.15 -12.03 -7.32
N GLU A 113 4.46 -12.00 -7.58
CA GLU A 113 5.35 -13.15 -7.41
C GLU A 113 5.43 -13.60 -5.94
N ARG A 114 5.54 -12.65 -5.00
CA ARG A 114 5.55 -12.95 -3.55
C ARG A 114 4.27 -13.62 -3.10
N LEU A 115 3.11 -13.05 -3.47
CA LEU A 115 1.81 -13.65 -3.17
C LEU A 115 1.65 -15.03 -3.81
N ASN A 116 2.10 -15.21 -5.05
CA ASN A 116 2.00 -16.49 -5.76
C ASN A 116 2.90 -17.59 -5.15
N LYS A 117 4.07 -17.24 -4.59
CA LYS A 117 4.91 -18.20 -3.85
C LYS A 117 4.18 -18.79 -2.64
N HIS A 118 3.27 -18.02 -2.06
CA HIS A 118 2.45 -18.38 -0.89
C HIS A 118 0.97 -18.63 -1.26
N ARG A 119 0.68 -19.03 -2.50
CA ARG A 119 -0.70 -19.13 -3.04
C ARG A 119 -1.64 -20.10 -2.31
N TYR A 120 -1.13 -20.96 -1.47
CA TYR A 120 -1.91 -21.89 -0.66
C TYR A 120 -2.25 -21.34 0.73
N GLU A 121 -1.72 -20.17 1.07
CA GLU A 121 -2.01 -19.46 2.30
C GLU A 121 -3.10 -18.41 2.07
N ASP A 122 -3.84 -18.08 3.12
CA ASP A 122 -4.72 -16.92 3.07
C ASP A 122 -3.92 -15.62 3.08
N HIS A 123 -4.31 -14.68 2.25
CA HIS A 123 -3.73 -13.34 2.19
C HIS A 123 -4.76 -12.31 2.59
N TYR A 124 -4.34 -11.33 3.37
CA TYR A 124 -5.15 -10.20 3.81
C TYR A 124 -4.39 -8.90 3.63
N ILE A 125 -5.13 -7.80 3.46
CA ILE A 125 -4.61 -6.44 3.54
C ILE A 125 -5.40 -5.66 4.58
N GLU A 126 -4.68 -5.03 5.50
CA GLU A 126 -5.19 -3.98 6.36
C GLU A 126 -4.93 -2.64 5.70
N VAL A 127 -5.99 -1.84 5.52
CA VAL A 127 -5.89 -0.44 5.11
C VAL A 127 -6.17 0.41 6.34
N THR A 128 -5.20 1.23 6.74
CA THR A 128 -5.22 1.91 8.04
C THR A 128 -4.53 3.27 8.00
N THR A 129 -4.63 4.04 9.10
CA THR A 129 -3.87 5.27 9.34
C THR A 129 -2.72 5.00 10.29
N PRO A 130 -1.70 5.88 10.37
CA PRO A 130 -0.59 5.72 11.30
C PRO A 130 -1.04 5.56 12.75
N GLU A 131 -1.95 6.40 13.21
CA GLU A 131 -2.43 6.39 14.60
C GLU A 131 -3.08 5.06 14.96
N ARG A 132 -3.93 4.54 14.06
CA ARG A 132 -4.61 3.27 14.25
C ARG A 132 -3.65 2.10 14.17
N PHE A 133 -2.74 2.10 13.20
CA PHE A 133 -1.73 1.06 13.06
C PHE A 133 -0.88 0.93 14.32
N PHE A 134 -0.43 2.06 14.88
CA PHE A 134 0.36 2.05 16.11
C PHE A 134 -0.43 1.56 17.32
N THR A 135 -1.69 1.99 17.45
CA THR A 135 -2.56 1.52 18.53
C THR A 135 -2.76 0.01 18.49
N ASP A 136 -2.92 -0.55 17.29
CA ASP A 136 -3.29 -1.95 17.11
C ASP A 136 -2.07 -2.91 17.08
N HIS A 137 -0.87 -2.42 16.71
CA HIS A 137 0.30 -3.27 16.41
C HIS A 137 1.57 -2.94 17.20
N CYS A 138 1.67 -1.75 17.81
CA CYS A 138 2.90 -1.32 18.48
C CYS A 138 2.67 -1.14 19.99
N ASN A 139 3.49 -1.82 20.77
CA ASN A 139 3.43 -1.72 22.24
C ASN A 139 4.37 -0.64 22.81
N SER A 140 5.20 0.00 21.97
CA SER A 140 6.13 1.04 22.40
C SER A 140 6.45 2.05 21.30
N LEU A 141 6.89 3.25 21.71
CA LEU A 141 7.34 4.33 20.81
C LEU A 141 8.59 3.96 19.99
N ASP A 142 9.38 3.00 20.44
CA ASP A 142 10.60 2.55 19.76
C ASP A 142 10.29 1.78 18.46
N ASP A 143 9.11 1.11 18.39
CA ASP A 143 8.65 0.44 17.18
C ASP A 143 8.30 1.43 16.06
N ILE A 144 7.93 2.66 16.41
CA ILE A 144 7.54 3.73 15.49
C ILE A 144 8.73 4.22 14.66
N SER A 145 9.90 4.36 15.27
CA SER A 145 11.10 4.86 14.60
C SER A 145 11.56 3.93 13.48
N CYS A 146 11.35 2.62 13.61
CA CYS A 146 11.72 1.63 12.60
C CYS A 146 10.89 1.73 11.32
N LEU A 147 9.61 2.12 11.41
CA LEU A 147 8.71 2.21 10.25
C LEU A 147 8.94 3.49 9.42
N PHE A 148 9.27 4.60 10.08
CA PHE A 148 9.47 5.90 9.40
C PHE A 148 10.93 6.22 9.09
N TYR A 149 11.88 5.65 9.85
CA TYR A 149 13.32 5.90 9.69
C TYR A 149 14.13 4.68 9.23
N GLY A 150 13.52 3.52 9.08
CA GLY A 150 14.17 2.23 8.77
C GLY A 150 14.88 2.11 7.41
N ALA A 151 15.04 3.21 6.66
CA ALA A 151 15.82 3.23 5.43
C ALA A 151 17.22 3.87 5.59
N ARG A 152 17.62 4.37 6.79
CA ARG A 152 18.90 5.05 6.97
C ARG A 152 19.52 4.94 8.36
N TYR A 153 19.42 3.84 9.08
CA TYR A 153 20.25 3.66 10.26
C TYR A 153 20.93 2.30 10.22
N ASP A 154 22.09 2.30 9.54
CA ASP A 154 23.12 1.28 9.75
C ASP A 154 23.75 1.55 11.10
N ARG A 155 23.46 0.68 12.08
CA ARG A 155 24.00 0.81 13.47
C ARG A 155 25.49 0.56 13.56
N ASP A 156 26.15 0.20 12.45
CA ASP A 156 27.56 -0.18 12.41
C ASP A 156 28.49 0.88 11.82
N GLN A 157 28.00 2.11 11.58
CA GLN A 157 28.92 3.21 11.25
C GLN A 157 29.36 3.93 12.53
N PRO A 158 30.66 3.89 12.87
CA PRO A 158 31.19 4.68 13.96
C PRO A 158 31.01 6.17 13.64
N LEU A 159 30.47 6.93 14.60
CA LEU A 159 30.43 8.38 14.56
C LEU A 159 31.84 8.92 14.31
N ALA A 160 32.14 9.26 13.07
CA ALA A 160 33.33 10.01 12.72
C ALA A 160 33.19 11.40 13.35
N GLY A 161 34.08 11.70 14.24
CA GLY A 161 34.07 12.85 15.12
C GLY A 161 34.26 14.17 14.41
N ARG A 162 33.74 15.15 15.10
CA ARG A 162 33.95 16.61 15.10
C ARG A 162 33.18 17.40 14.07
#